data_54492e46e513c2d6f87e9944f1bd230d
#
_entry.id   54492e46e513c2d6f87e9944f1bd230d
#
_cell.length_a   1.000
_cell.length_b   1.000
_cell.length_c   1.000
_cell.angle_alpha   90.00
_cell.angle_beta   90.00
_cell.angle_gamma   90.00
#
_symmetry.space_group_name_H-M   'P 1'
#
loop_
_entity.id
_entity.type
_entity.pdbx_description
1 polymer ?
#
loop_
_entity_poly.entity_id
_entity_poly.type
_entity_poly.pdbx_seq_one_letter_code
_entity_poly.pdbx_strand_id
1 'polypeptide(L)'
;NNLGVRVARLEDRVGNVKVTGDTRIKWEDQEHASSKFDARARVQFNAKVNDRTEAVVRMTTSDFEFGDASNTATVSFDRAYVNHKFGERVSVKAGRFDQTIGNGLIYDDTFDGAQFNAGNDKVQFQAAYGYAVAGAAEGQTQLENNTFTYASIKGDLNKHVNFGGFYARNNKHKSDNTDFKNLYGFSTDVNFDKVWVGGEYVKGAGMNKGTAWTAGIGYGAYDQAKQGTWDVKAQYFNFGQYMGAVSSTWDIAYDFGQKPAFHGFKGWLATANYALQDNVGLTAYYGFNNKTNKATGTNDKLSNYYRVDLNYQF
;
A
#
# COMPACT_ATOMS: atom_id res chain seq x y z
N ASN A 1 21.83 42.24 16.47
CA ASN A 1 21.24 40.92 16.54
C ASN A 1 19.80 40.80 16.01
N ASN A 2 19.49 41.59 15.01
CA ASN A 2 18.17 41.58 14.37
C ASN A 2 17.88 40.23 13.65
N LEU A 3 18.89 39.53 13.17
CA LEU A 3 18.73 38.26 12.43
C LEU A 3 18.28 37.14 13.38
N GLY A 4 18.88 37.03 14.57
CA GLY A 4 18.49 36.01 15.55
C GLY A 4 17.05 36.16 16.05
N VAL A 5 16.63 37.42 16.28
CA VAL A 5 15.26 37.74 16.70
C VAL A 5 14.26 37.47 15.56
N ARG A 6 14.65 37.69 14.31
CA ARG A 6 13.80 37.41 13.14
C ARG A 6 13.70 35.91 12.89
N VAL A 7 14.77 35.15 13.08
CA VAL A 7 14.76 33.68 12.99
C VAL A 7 13.90 33.11 14.10
N ALA A 8 14.06 33.52 15.35
CA ALA A 8 13.21 33.06 16.46
C ALA A 8 11.73 33.40 16.26
N ARG A 9 11.42 34.59 15.74
CA ARG A 9 10.02 34.96 15.38
C ARG A 9 9.47 34.16 14.18
N LEU A 10 10.33 33.75 13.24
CA LEU A 10 9.91 32.86 12.15
C LEU A 10 9.65 31.46 12.67
N GLU A 11 10.52 30.93 13.53
CA GLU A 11 10.33 29.65 14.20
C GLU A 11 9.04 29.62 15.01
N ASP A 12 8.75 30.69 15.76
CA ASP A 12 7.48 30.83 16.48
C ASP A 12 6.25 30.93 15.56
N ARG A 13 6.40 31.48 14.36
CA ARG A 13 5.28 31.67 13.41
C ARG A 13 5.04 30.48 12.51
N VAL A 14 6.08 29.77 12.11
CA VAL A 14 5.96 28.54 11.33
C VAL A 14 5.52 27.39 12.23
N GLY A 15 5.73 27.55 13.54
CA GLY A 15 5.36 26.55 14.54
C GLY A 15 6.10 25.23 14.34
N ASN A 16 5.62 24.20 15.01
CA ASN A 16 6.15 22.84 14.92
C ASN A 16 5.47 22.02 13.83
N VAL A 17 4.98 22.65 12.76
CA VAL A 17 4.24 21.99 11.67
C VAL A 17 5.08 21.97 10.41
N LYS A 18 5.31 20.79 9.88
CA LYS A 18 5.92 20.56 8.58
C LYS A 18 4.83 20.13 7.59
N VAL A 19 4.79 20.76 6.43
CA VAL A 19 3.87 20.44 5.34
C VAL A 19 4.62 19.64 4.28
N THR A 20 4.06 18.51 3.90
CA THR A 20 4.54 17.67 2.80
C THR A 20 3.37 17.33 1.89
N GLY A 21 3.64 16.81 0.72
CA GLY A 21 2.57 16.40 -0.17
C GLY A 21 3.06 15.71 -1.43
N ASP A 22 2.11 15.29 -2.23
CA ASP A 22 2.36 14.69 -3.52
C ASP A 22 1.21 14.97 -4.50
N THR A 23 1.56 14.94 -5.77
CA THR A 23 0.60 14.99 -6.88
C THR A 23 0.94 13.87 -7.85
N ARG A 24 -0.07 13.13 -8.26
CA ARG A 24 0.05 12.05 -9.25
C ARG A 24 -0.80 12.36 -10.46
N ILE A 25 -0.24 12.18 -11.65
CA ILE A 25 -0.97 12.11 -12.91
C ILE A 25 -0.84 10.67 -13.41
N LYS A 26 -1.95 10.03 -13.69
CA LYS A 26 -2.01 8.63 -14.07
C LYS A 26 -2.70 8.45 -15.41
N TRP A 27 -2.09 7.66 -16.28
CA TRP A 27 -2.71 7.14 -17.49
C TRP A 27 -2.87 5.63 -17.37
N GLU A 28 -4.05 5.14 -17.76
CA GLU A 28 -4.36 3.71 -17.79
C GLU A 28 -5.00 3.32 -19.11
N ASP A 29 -4.68 2.12 -19.59
CA ASP A 29 -5.27 1.53 -20.78
C ASP A 29 -5.36 0.00 -20.67
N GLN A 30 -6.43 -0.55 -21.19
CA GLN A 30 -6.66 -1.98 -21.29
C GLN A 30 -7.59 -2.26 -22.46
N GLU A 31 -7.40 -3.36 -23.17
CA GLU A 31 -8.30 -3.77 -24.24
C GLU A 31 -9.75 -3.89 -23.72
N HIS A 32 -10.70 -3.45 -24.52
CA HIS A 32 -12.13 -3.34 -24.18
C HIS A 32 -12.48 -2.31 -23.11
N ALA A 33 -11.57 -1.43 -22.76
CA ALA A 33 -11.80 -0.27 -21.93
C ALA A 33 -11.28 0.99 -22.62
N SER A 34 -11.89 2.14 -22.37
CA SER A 34 -11.35 3.42 -22.84
C SER A 34 -10.14 3.80 -22.00
N SER A 35 -9.06 4.24 -22.65
CA SER A 35 -7.93 4.82 -21.93
C SER A 35 -8.38 6.08 -21.20
N LYS A 36 -7.81 6.32 -20.02
CA LYS A 36 -8.13 7.50 -19.24
C LYS A 36 -6.90 8.12 -18.58
N PHE A 37 -7.01 9.42 -18.37
CA PHE A 37 -6.11 10.20 -17.52
C PHE A 37 -6.84 10.62 -16.27
N ASP A 38 -6.22 10.45 -15.12
CA ASP A 38 -6.70 10.99 -13.87
C ASP A 38 -5.58 11.61 -13.03
N ALA A 39 -5.94 12.39 -12.03
CA ALA A 39 -5.00 13.00 -11.11
C ALA A 39 -5.48 12.86 -9.66
N ARG A 40 -4.53 12.95 -8.73
CA ARG A 40 -4.75 13.00 -7.30
C ARG A 40 -3.76 13.95 -6.66
N ALA A 41 -4.20 14.74 -5.71
CA ALA A 41 -3.34 15.59 -4.87
C ALA A 41 -3.54 15.28 -3.40
N ARG A 42 -2.44 15.24 -2.64
CA ARG A 42 -2.45 15.02 -1.19
C ARG A 42 -1.57 16.05 -0.50
N VAL A 43 -2.03 16.54 0.65
CA VAL A 43 -1.27 17.45 1.52
C VAL A 43 -1.29 16.91 2.94
N GLN A 44 -0.14 16.78 3.54
CA GLN A 44 0.05 16.24 4.88
C GLN A 44 0.67 17.29 5.80
N PHE A 45 0.06 17.43 6.98
CA PHE A 45 0.55 18.27 8.07
C PHE A 45 1.11 17.36 9.14
N ASN A 46 2.40 17.54 9.47
CA ASN A 46 3.10 16.80 10.51
C ASN A 46 3.41 17.80 11.61
N ALA A 47 2.73 17.67 12.75
CA ALA A 47 2.85 18.59 13.87
C ALA A 47 3.59 17.94 15.04
N LYS A 48 4.65 18.55 15.51
CA LYS A 48 5.32 18.17 16.75
C LYS A 48 4.52 18.70 17.94
N VAL A 49 3.86 17.80 18.68
CA VAL A 49 3.11 18.15 19.90
C VAL A 49 4.07 18.36 21.06
N ASN A 50 5.02 17.46 21.23
CA ASN A 50 6.13 17.54 22.18
C ASN A 50 7.28 16.65 21.70
N ASP A 51 8.33 16.47 22.51
CA ASP A 51 9.51 15.70 22.11
C ASP A 51 9.24 14.21 21.80
N ARG A 52 8.10 13.68 22.24
CA ARG A 52 7.74 12.26 22.08
C ARG A 52 6.45 12.04 21.30
N THR A 53 5.71 13.09 21.00
CA THR A 53 4.37 12.98 20.39
C THR A 53 4.29 13.82 19.14
N GLU A 54 3.82 13.20 18.09
CA GLU A 54 3.54 13.81 16.79
C GLU A 54 2.07 13.62 16.44
N ALA A 55 1.47 14.64 15.85
CA ALA A 55 0.14 14.56 15.26
C ALA A 55 0.26 14.68 13.73
N VAL A 56 -0.47 13.88 13.00
CA VAL A 56 -0.47 13.87 11.54
C VAL A 56 -1.88 13.97 11.01
N VAL A 57 -2.08 14.89 10.08
CA VAL A 57 -3.35 15.05 9.34
C VAL A 57 -3.03 15.12 7.86
N ARG A 58 -3.70 14.32 7.04
CA ARG A 58 -3.57 14.37 5.59
C ARG A 58 -4.92 14.57 4.92
N MET A 59 -4.96 15.51 3.99
CA MET A 59 -6.06 15.70 3.05
C MET A 59 -5.68 15.07 1.71
N THR A 60 -6.62 14.40 1.09
CA THR A 60 -6.47 13.82 -0.24
C THR A 60 -7.66 14.14 -1.12
N THR A 61 -7.43 14.39 -2.40
CA THR A 61 -8.49 14.34 -3.39
C THR A 61 -8.78 12.87 -3.72
N SER A 62 -10.01 12.57 -4.18
CA SER A 62 -10.24 11.34 -4.94
C SER A 62 -9.42 11.38 -6.24
N ASP A 63 -9.21 10.23 -6.88
CA ASP A 63 -8.78 10.23 -8.28
C ASP A 63 -9.88 10.87 -9.12
N PHE A 64 -9.55 11.93 -9.85
CA PHE A 64 -10.51 12.63 -10.71
C PHE A 64 -10.08 12.51 -12.17
N GLU A 65 -11.00 12.06 -13.00
CA GLU A 65 -10.74 11.82 -14.42
C GLU A 65 -10.77 13.12 -15.21
N PHE A 66 -9.81 13.29 -16.11
CA PHE A 66 -9.73 14.44 -16.98
C PHE A 66 -10.88 14.43 -18.02
N GLY A 67 -11.57 15.56 -18.09
CA GLY A 67 -12.68 15.73 -19.02
C GLY A 67 -14.05 15.21 -18.54
N ASP A 68 -14.10 14.58 -17.38
CA ASP A 68 -15.37 14.17 -16.76
C ASP A 68 -15.93 15.30 -15.88
N ALA A 69 -16.87 16.05 -16.42
CA ALA A 69 -17.52 17.17 -15.72
C ALA A 69 -18.39 16.72 -14.53
N SER A 70 -18.76 15.45 -14.46
CA SER A 70 -19.54 14.87 -13.35
C SER A 70 -18.67 14.43 -12.19
N ASN A 71 -17.40 14.19 -12.45
CA ASN A 71 -16.43 13.75 -11.46
C ASN A 71 -15.65 14.92 -10.88
N THR A 72 -16.28 15.67 -9.99
CA THR A 72 -15.60 16.73 -9.25
C THR A 72 -14.65 16.12 -8.23
N ALA A 73 -13.43 16.66 -8.15
CA ALA A 73 -12.48 16.27 -7.13
C ALA A 73 -13.06 16.53 -5.74
N THR A 74 -13.29 15.47 -4.98
CA THR A 74 -13.68 15.58 -3.58
C THR A 74 -12.46 15.55 -2.68
N VAL A 75 -12.49 16.26 -1.58
CA VAL A 75 -11.41 16.30 -0.59
C VAL A 75 -11.88 15.58 0.66
N SER A 76 -11.07 14.66 1.13
CA SER A 76 -11.32 13.93 2.38
C SER A 76 -10.07 13.88 3.24
N PHE A 77 -10.26 13.60 4.53
CA PHE A 77 -9.16 13.32 5.45
C PHE A 77 -8.93 11.80 5.49
N ASP A 78 -7.84 11.35 4.95
CA ASP A 78 -7.47 9.93 4.94
C ASP A 78 -6.42 9.56 6.00
N ARG A 79 -5.88 10.55 6.71
CA ARG A 79 -5.00 10.37 7.87
C ARG A 79 -5.37 11.41 8.92
N ALA A 80 -5.55 10.97 10.15
CA ALA A 80 -5.74 11.80 11.34
C ALA A 80 -5.36 10.96 12.56
N TYR A 81 -4.10 11.05 12.99
CA TYR A 81 -3.61 10.22 14.08
C TYR A 81 -2.56 10.94 14.92
N VAL A 82 -2.32 10.40 16.09
CA VAL A 82 -1.18 10.74 16.94
C VAL A 82 -0.23 9.54 17.03
N ASN A 83 1.05 9.81 17.07
CA ASN A 83 2.09 8.85 17.33
C ASN A 83 2.87 9.25 18.58
N HIS A 84 2.92 8.38 19.58
CA HIS A 84 3.66 8.60 20.82
C HIS A 84 4.81 7.62 20.96
N LYS A 85 6.01 8.14 21.21
CA LYS A 85 7.21 7.34 21.47
C LYS A 85 7.42 7.17 22.96
N PHE A 86 7.44 5.92 23.44
CA PHE A 86 7.76 5.59 24.83
C PHE A 86 9.26 5.38 25.06
N GLY A 87 10.08 5.80 24.12
CA GLY A 87 11.52 5.64 24.05
C GLY A 87 11.94 5.41 22.62
N GLU A 88 13.16 4.95 22.41
CA GLU A 88 13.70 4.73 21.05
C GLU A 88 13.13 3.48 20.36
N ARG A 89 12.57 2.53 21.14
CA ARG A 89 12.19 1.20 20.64
C ARG A 89 10.70 0.90 20.66
N VAL A 90 9.90 1.72 21.31
CA VAL A 90 8.46 1.49 21.48
C VAL A 90 7.69 2.73 21.08
N SER A 91 6.66 2.56 20.26
CA SER A 91 5.73 3.61 19.90
C SER A 91 4.30 3.10 19.76
N VAL A 92 3.34 3.99 19.96
CA VAL A 92 1.92 3.73 19.76
C VAL A 92 1.33 4.81 18.86
N LYS A 93 0.59 4.36 17.86
CA LYS A 93 -0.17 5.18 16.94
C LYS A 93 -1.65 4.99 17.22
N ALA A 94 -2.44 6.06 17.24
CA ALA A 94 -3.89 5.99 17.48
C ALA A 94 -4.62 7.01 16.60
N GLY A 95 -5.72 6.59 16.00
CA GLY A 95 -6.53 7.38 15.09
C GLY A 95 -6.73 6.70 13.75
N ARG A 96 -6.78 7.48 12.68
CA ARG A 96 -6.84 7.01 11.29
C ARG A 96 -5.44 7.08 10.68
N PHE A 97 -4.89 5.93 10.33
CA PHE A 97 -3.53 5.83 9.80
C PHE A 97 -3.44 4.78 8.68
N ASP A 98 -2.28 4.67 8.09
CA ASP A 98 -1.96 3.65 7.09
C ASP A 98 -1.55 2.35 7.76
N GLN A 99 -2.20 1.25 7.40
CA GLN A 99 -1.89 -0.10 7.90
C GLN A 99 -1.57 -1.02 6.74
N THR A 100 -0.38 -1.58 6.80
CA THR A 100 0.06 -2.62 5.86
C THR A 100 0.02 -3.97 6.57
N ILE A 101 -0.63 -4.96 5.97
CA ILE A 101 -0.59 -6.35 6.44
C ILE A 101 0.52 -7.08 5.70
N GLY A 102 1.50 -7.61 6.45
CA GLY A 102 2.69 -8.24 5.88
C GLY A 102 3.48 -7.26 5.00
N ASN A 103 3.73 -7.63 3.76
CA ASN A 103 4.34 -6.75 2.76
C ASN A 103 3.31 -6.06 1.85
N GLY A 104 2.03 -6.11 2.20
CA GLY A 104 0.98 -5.40 1.49
C GLY A 104 0.31 -6.16 0.36
N LEU A 105 0.51 -7.47 0.26
CA LEU A 105 -0.12 -8.26 -0.80
C LEU A 105 -1.65 -8.22 -0.72
N ILE A 106 -2.21 -8.32 0.47
CA ILE A 106 -3.66 -8.34 0.70
C ILE A 106 -4.19 -6.98 1.11
N TYR A 107 -3.47 -6.25 1.97
CA TYR A 107 -3.95 -4.98 2.50
C TYR A 107 -2.82 -3.99 2.74
N ASP A 108 -2.98 -2.80 2.18
CA ASP A 108 -2.13 -1.63 2.37
C ASP A 108 -2.98 -0.38 2.19
N ASP A 109 -3.71 0.00 3.25
CA ASP A 109 -4.70 1.08 3.18
C ASP A 109 -5.04 1.64 4.56
N THR A 110 -6.03 2.50 4.58
CA THR A 110 -6.52 3.23 5.76
C THR A 110 -7.09 2.29 6.82
N PHE A 111 -6.72 2.56 8.06
CA PHE A 111 -7.14 1.80 9.23
C PHE A 111 -7.47 2.74 10.40
N ASP A 112 -8.59 2.50 11.07
CA ASP A 112 -9.02 3.27 12.24
C ASP A 112 -8.84 2.44 13.50
N GLY A 113 -7.96 2.88 14.38
CA GLY A 113 -7.68 2.14 15.61
C GLY A 113 -6.37 2.52 16.29
N ALA A 114 -5.68 1.51 16.77
CA ALA A 114 -4.39 1.65 17.44
C ALA A 114 -3.36 0.67 16.88
N GLN A 115 -2.11 1.13 16.80
CA GLN A 115 -0.97 0.34 16.35
C GLN A 115 0.18 0.48 17.37
N PHE A 116 0.65 -0.66 17.83
CA PHE A 116 1.82 -0.77 18.70
C PHE A 116 3.02 -1.23 17.88
N ASN A 117 4.15 -0.57 18.05
CA ASN A 117 5.41 -0.92 17.40
C ASN A 117 6.51 -1.06 18.45
N ALA A 118 7.27 -2.14 18.36
CA ALA A 118 8.44 -2.37 19.21
C ALA A 118 9.54 -3.02 18.40
N GLY A 119 10.78 -2.66 18.65
CA GLY A 119 11.91 -3.30 17.99
C GLY A 119 13.18 -2.48 17.94
N ASN A 120 14.14 -3.02 17.22
CA ASN A 120 15.45 -2.43 16.97
C ASN A 120 15.76 -2.50 15.46
N ASP A 121 17.00 -2.22 15.08
CA ASP A 121 17.41 -2.23 13.68
C ASP A 121 17.35 -3.62 13.01
N LYS A 122 17.30 -4.70 13.79
CA LYS A 122 17.34 -6.08 13.28
C LYS A 122 15.98 -6.79 13.32
N VAL A 123 15.18 -6.53 14.35
CA VAL A 123 13.89 -7.19 14.55
C VAL A 123 12.84 -6.15 14.93
N GLN A 124 11.70 -6.21 14.26
CA GLN A 124 10.58 -5.32 14.49
C GLN A 124 9.30 -6.14 14.72
N PHE A 125 8.58 -5.77 15.75
CA PHE A 125 7.27 -6.30 16.09
C PHE A 125 6.22 -5.22 15.93
N GLN A 126 5.06 -5.58 15.37
CA GLN A 126 3.91 -4.70 15.25
C GLN A 126 2.65 -5.45 15.67
N ALA A 127 1.78 -4.77 16.41
CA ALA A 127 0.43 -5.22 16.68
C ALA A 127 -0.56 -4.10 16.40
N ALA A 128 -1.72 -4.41 15.85
CA ALA A 128 -2.77 -3.44 15.59
C ALA A 128 -4.15 -4.02 15.91
N TYR A 129 -5.05 -3.14 16.34
CA TYR A 129 -6.45 -3.45 16.56
C TYR A 129 -7.33 -2.27 16.10
N GLY A 130 -8.35 -2.58 15.33
CA GLY A 130 -9.27 -1.55 14.83
C GLY A 130 -10.03 -1.98 13.57
N TYR A 131 -10.42 -1.00 12.78
CA TYR A 131 -11.28 -1.18 11.61
C TYR A 131 -10.49 -0.99 10.32
N ALA A 132 -10.60 -1.93 9.36
CA ALA A 132 -10.19 -1.69 8.00
C ALA A 132 -11.23 -0.79 7.32
N VAL A 133 -10.78 0.30 6.72
CA VAL A 133 -11.66 1.32 6.12
C VAL A 133 -11.83 1.12 4.61
N ALA A 134 -10.87 0.47 3.95
CA ALA A 134 -11.00 0.13 2.54
C ALA A 134 -12.17 -0.83 2.34
N GLY A 135 -13.11 -0.45 1.49
CA GLY A 135 -14.23 -1.29 1.11
C GLY A 135 -13.77 -2.51 0.31
N ALA A 136 -14.41 -3.63 0.51
CA ALA A 136 -14.27 -4.77 -0.38
C ALA A 136 -14.79 -4.42 -1.78
N ALA A 137 -14.18 -4.95 -2.82
CA ALA A 137 -14.76 -4.90 -4.15
C ALA A 137 -16.15 -5.58 -4.14
N GLU A 138 -17.02 -5.15 -5.05
CA GLU A 138 -18.38 -5.69 -5.15
C GLU A 138 -18.36 -7.23 -5.17
N GLY A 139 -19.06 -7.87 -4.22
CA GLY A 139 -19.13 -9.33 -4.04
C GLY A 139 -18.02 -9.95 -3.17
N GLN A 140 -17.07 -9.17 -2.70
CA GLN A 140 -16.17 -9.59 -1.64
C GLN A 140 -16.78 -9.27 -0.27
N THR A 141 -16.24 -9.89 0.78
CA THR A 141 -16.63 -9.57 2.15
C THR A 141 -16.45 -8.10 2.42
N GLN A 142 -17.50 -7.47 2.86
CA GLN A 142 -17.40 -6.11 3.37
C GLN A 142 -16.60 -6.13 4.67
N LEU A 143 -15.45 -5.48 4.65
CA LEU A 143 -14.62 -5.29 5.83
C LEU A 143 -15.12 -4.14 6.70
N GLU A 144 -16.01 -3.33 6.15
CA GLU A 144 -16.59 -2.18 6.83
C GLU A 144 -17.28 -2.58 8.14
N ASN A 145 -16.97 -1.86 9.20
CA ASN A 145 -17.45 -2.11 10.57
C ASN A 145 -16.98 -3.42 11.21
N ASN A 146 -16.08 -4.16 10.59
CA ASN A 146 -15.45 -5.29 11.22
C ASN A 146 -14.15 -4.87 11.92
N THR A 147 -13.97 -5.32 13.17
CA THR A 147 -12.69 -5.14 13.84
C THR A 147 -11.72 -6.25 13.47
N PHE A 148 -10.45 -5.86 13.35
CA PHE A 148 -9.34 -6.74 13.04
C PHE A 148 -8.30 -6.69 14.15
N THR A 149 -7.72 -7.84 14.45
CA THR A 149 -6.49 -7.96 15.24
C THR A 149 -5.37 -8.39 14.31
N TYR A 150 -4.26 -7.71 14.39
CA TYR A 150 -3.08 -7.98 13.55
C TYR A 150 -1.84 -8.03 14.42
N ALA A 151 -0.95 -8.97 14.12
CA ALA A 151 0.38 -9.05 14.73
C ALA A 151 1.39 -9.51 13.68
N SER A 152 2.55 -8.88 13.65
CA SER A 152 3.63 -9.24 12.75
C SER A 152 5.00 -9.15 13.41
N ILE A 153 5.93 -9.91 12.87
CA ILE A 153 7.35 -9.82 13.17
C ILE A 153 8.11 -9.77 11.85
N LYS A 154 9.09 -8.87 11.76
CA LYS A 154 10.04 -8.78 10.64
C LYS A 154 11.45 -8.73 11.20
N GLY A 155 12.37 -9.38 10.54
CA GLY A 155 13.76 -9.40 10.98
C GLY A 155 14.75 -9.58 9.86
N ASP A 156 15.96 -9.05 10.06
CA ASP A 156 17.09 -9.27 9.19
C ASP A 156 17.87 -10.50 9.66
N LEU A 157 17.89 -11.54 8.83
CA LEU A 157 18.74 -12.71 9.06
C LEU A 157 20.22 -12.36 8.86
N ASN A 158 20.48 -11.48 7.91
CA ASN A 158 21.77 -10.87 7.63
C ASN A 158 21.57 -9.59 6.82
N LYS A 159 22.65 -8.94 6.36
CA LYS A 159 22.56 -7.70 5.57
C LYS A 159 21.86 -7.84 4.21
N HIS A 160 21.60 -9.06 3.75
CA HIS A 160 20.95 -9.32 2.46
C HIS A 160 19.55 -9.88 2.56
N VAL A 161 19.22 -10.53 3.66
CA VAL A 161 17.96 -11.29 3.79
C VAL A 161 17.10 -10.75 4.92
N ASN A 162 15.92 -10.25 4.57
CA ASN A 162 14.85 -9.90 5.50
C ASN A 162 13.77 -11.00 5.45
N PHE A 163 13.19 -11.32 6.59
CA PHE A 163 12.14 -12.30 6.73
C PHE A 163 11.02 -11.77 7.62
N GLY A 164 9.77 -12.07 7.28
CA GLY A 164 8.62 -11.64 8.04
C GLY A 164 7.54 -12.69 8.13
N GLY A 165 6.74 -12.60 9.18
CA GLY A 165 5.55 -13.40 9.36
C GLY A 165 4.44 -12.59 10.04
N PHE A 166 3.19 -12.93 9.77
CA PHE A 166 2.06 -12.27 10.38
C PHE A 166 0.87 -13.18 10.60
N TYR A 167 0.02 -12.73 11.51
CA TYR A 167 -1.30 -13.25 11.78
C TYR A 167 -2.31 -12.09 11.79
N ALA A 168 -3.45 -12.28 11.15
CA ALA A 168 -4.57 -11.34 11.22
C ALA A 168 -5.88 -12.09 11.46
N ARG A 169 -6.78 -11.50 12.23
CA ARG A 169 -8.09 -12.04 12.53
C ARG A 169 -9.18 -11.01 12.29
N ASN A 170 -10.21 -11.43 11.54
CA ASN A 170 -11.48 -10.70 11.48
C ASN A 170 -12.34 -11.11 12.69
N ASN A 171 -12.50 -10.21 13.66
CA ASN A 171 -13.10 -10.54 14.96
C ASN A 171 -14.62 -10.74 14.91
N LYS A 172 -15.30 -10.22 13.89
CA LYS A 172 -16.75 -10.32 13.73
C LYS A 172 -17.19 -11.38 12.74
N HIS A 173 -16.26 -11.89 11.94
CA HIS A 173 -16.59 -12.80 10.88
C HIS A 173 -16.49 -14.26 11.31
N LYS A 174 -17.42 -15.08 10.85
CA LYS A 174 -17.36 -16.55 10.97
C LYS A 174 -16.84 -17.08 9.65
N SER A 175 -15.75 -17.83 9.72
CA SER A 175 -15.21 -18.47 8.52
C SER A 175 -16.25 -19.36 7.85
N ASP A 176 -16.40 -19.17 6.57
CA ASP A 176 -17.07 -20.09 5.67
C ASP A 176 -16.12 -20.42 4.50
N ASN A 177 -16.61 -21.14 3.48
CA ASN A 177 -15.76 -21.53 2.36
C ASN A 177 -15.35 -20.36 1.45
N THR A 178 -15.93 -19.17 1.66
CA THR A 178 -15.76 -18.02 0.75
C THR A 178 -15.13 -16.81 1.43
N ASP A 179 -14.90 -16.88 2.75
CA ASP A 179 -14.40 -15.74 3.49
C ASP A 179 -13.53 -16.17 4.68
N PHE A 180 -12.67 -15.28 5.16
CA PHE A 180 -11.71 -15.62 6.19
C PHE A 180 -12.10 -15.10 7.57
N LYS A 181 -11.79 -15.91 8.58
CA LYS A 181 -11.71 -15.48 9.98
C LYS A 181 -10.27 -15.21 10.38
N ASN A 182 -9.35 -16.03 9.93
CA ASN A 182 -7.92 -15.95 10.25
C ASN A 182 -7.09 -15.93 8.97
N LEU A 183 -6.10 -15.05 8.93
CA LEU A 183 -5.07 -14.99 7.90
C LEU A 183 -3.70 -15.27 8.50
N TYR A 184 -2.89 -16.00 7.77
CA TYR A 184 -1.49 -16.26 8.09
C TYR A 184 -0.64 -15.93 6.88
N GLY A 185 0.52 -15.34 7.09
CA GLY A 185 1.39 -15.04 5.99
C GLY A 185 2.85 -14.98 6.42
N PHE A 186 3.71 -15.11 5.40
CA PHE A 186 5.13 -14.88 5.54
C PHE A 186 5.69 -14.23 4.29
N SER A 187 6.79 -13.53 4.45
CA SER A 187 7.47 -12.82 3.37
C SER A 187 8.98 -12.94 3.51
N THR A 188 9.65 -12.76 2.38
CA THR A 188 11.10 -12.64 2.34
C THR A 188 11.53 -11.67 1.27
N ASP A 189 12.57 -10.88 1.56
CA ASP A 189 13.25 -10.01 0.62
C ASP A 189 14.74 -10.29 0.69
N VAL A 190 15.35 -10.52 -0.47
CA VAL A 190 16.78 -10.76 -0.63
C VAL A 190 17.36 -9.67 -1.53
N ASN A 191 18.33 -8.94 -1.02
CA ASN A 191 18.98 -7.84 -1.72
C ASN A 191 20.49 -8.07 -1.82
N PHE A 192 20.99 -8.19 -3.05
CA PHE A 192 22.43 -8.26 -3.35
C PHE A 192 22.79 -7.11 -4.29
N ASP A 193 23.45 -6.07 -3.76
CA ASP A 193 23.75 -4.86 -4.49
C ASP A 193 22.48 -4.25 -5.12
N LYS A 194 22.33 -4.31 -6.42
CA LYS A 194 21.15 -3.80 -7.16
C LYS A 194 20.13 -4.88 -7.48
N VAL A 195 20.39 -6.13 -7.14
CA VAL A 195 19.46 -7.24 -7.39
C VAL A 195 18.56 -7.47 -6.20
N TRP A 196 17.26 -7.51 -6.45
CA TRP A 196 16.24 -7.89 -5.49
C TRP A 196 15.55 -9.17 -5.94
N VAL A 197 15.32 -10.08 -5.00
CA VAL A 197 14.45 -11.24 -5.15
C VAL A 197 13.57 -11.32 -3.91
N GLY A 198 12.26 -11.47 -4.09
CA GLY A 198 11.38 -11.50 -2.93
C GLY A 198 9.99 -12.03 -3.24
N GLY A 199 9.21 -12.17 -2.20
CA GLY A 199 7.85 -12.64 -2.31
C GLY A 199 7.12 -12.64 -0.97
N GLU A 200 5.82 -12.92 -1.07
CA GLU A 200 4.90 -13.03 0.05
C GLU A 200 3.89 -14.13 -0.21
N TYR A 201 3.55 -14.86 0.83
CA TYR A 201 2.50 -15.88 0.83
C TYR A 201 1.49 -15.60 1.93
N VAL A 202 0.20 -15.66 1.60
CA VAL A 202 -0.91 -15.46 2.53
C VAL A 202 -1.93 -16.58 2.38
N LYS A 203 -2.39 -17.11 3.51
CA LYS A 203 -3.43 -18.13 3.57
C LYS A 203 -4.56 -17.72 4.51
N GLY A 204 -5.80 -17.79 4.01
CA GLY A 204 -7.01 -17.75 4.81
C GLY A 204 -7.40 -19.16 5.25
N ALA A 205 -7.42 -19.39 6.56
CA ALA A 205 -7.78 -20.70 7.10
C ALA A 205 -9.25 -21.03 6.85
N GLY A 206 -9.53 -22.24 6.38
CA GLY A 206 -10.88 -22.75 6.14
C GLY A 206 -11.56 -22.24 4.87
N MET A 207 -10.86 -21.50 4.03
CA MET A 207 -11.41 -20.94 2.77
C MET A 207 -11.10 -21.84 1.58
N ASN A 208 -12.06 -21.93 0.65
CA ASN A 208 -11.82 -22.48 -0.67
C ASN A 208 -11.06 -21.47 -1.55
N LYS A 209 -9.99 -21.89 -2.26
CA LYS A 209 -9.13 -20.93 -3.00
C LYS A 209 -8.71 -19.71 -2.15
N GLY A 210 -8.40 -19.96 -0.89
CA GLY A 210 -8.06 -18.95 0.11
C GLY A 210 -6.56 -18.70 0.25
N THR A 211 -5.80 -18.72 -0.84
CA THR A 211 -4.37 -18.41 -0.86
C THR A 211 -4.05 -17.30 -1.83
N ALA A 212 -3.08 -16.48 -1.46
CA ALA A 212 -2.49 -15.50 -2.35
C ALA A 212 -0.98 -15.52 -2.19
N TRP A 213 -0.25 -15.36 -3.27
CA TRP A 213 1.20 -15.22 -3.23
C TRP A 213 1.74 -14.41 -4.40
N THR A 214 2.88 -13.82 -4.19
CA THR A 214 3.67 -13.16 -5.21
C THR A 214 5.13 -13.54 -5.06
N ALA A 215 5.83 -13.59 -6.18
CA ALA A 215 7.29 -13.72 -6.21
C ALA A 215 7.84 -12.91 -7.37
N GLY A 216 9.01 -12.33 -7.19
CA GLY A 216 9.57 -11.47 -8.20
C GLY A 216 11.07 -11.30 -8.11
N ILE A 217 11.58 -10.68 -9.15
CA ILE A 217 12.98 -10.29 -9.29
C ILE A 217 13.05 -8.85 -9.79
N GLY A 218 14.04 -8.12 -9.34
CA GLY A 218 14.26 -6.74 -9.75
C GLY A 218 15.73 -6.39 -9.85
N TYR A 219 16.00 -5.32 -10.58
CA TYR A 219 17.34 -4.75 -10.72
C TYR A 219 17.27 -3.24 -10.73
N GLY A 220 18.21 -2.60 -10.05
CA GLY A 220 18.38 -1.16 -10.01
C GLY A 220 18.30 -0.59 -8.60
N ALA A 221 18.32 0.73 -8.51
CA ALA A 221 18.31 1.46 -7.26
C ALA A 221 17.55 2.79 -7.41
N TYR A 222 16.24 2.68 -7.68
CA TYR A 222 15.37 3.85 -7.82
C TYR A 222 15.20 4.58 -6.50
N ASP A 223 15.38 5.88 -6.54
CA ASP A 223 15.06 6.83 -5.48
C ASP A 223 14.44 8.08 -6.13
N GLN A 224 13.16 8.32 -5.90
CA GLN A 224 12.44 9.45 -6.50
C GLN A 224 13.08 10.80 -6.16
N ALA A 225 13.72 10.92 -5.01
CA ALA A 225 14.40 12.15 -4.59
C ALA A 225 15.68 12.45 -5.40
N LYS A 226 16.20 11.46 -6.15
CA LYS A 226 17.48 11.56 -6.86
C LYS A 226 17.31 11.34 -8.35
N GLN A 227 17.43 12.43 -9.11
CA GLN A 227 17.40 12.41 -10.57
C GLN A 227 18.33 11.34 -11.16
N GLY A 228 17.84 10.63 -12.17
CA GLY A 228 18.59 9.65 -12.94
C GLY A 228 18.63 8.25 -12.35
N THR A 229 18.13 8.05 -11.13
CA THR A 229 18.01 6.71 -10.54
C THR A 229 16.85 5.94 -11.15
N TRP A 230 16.98 4.63 -11.25
CA TRP A 230 15.97 3.77 -11.86
C TRP A 230 16.01 2.34 -11.33
N ASP A 231 14.91 1.64 -11.46
CA ASP A 231 14.83 0.20 -11.29
C ASP A 231 13.80 -0.43 -12.24
N VAL A 232 13.89 -1.73 -12.38
CA VAL A 232 12.92 -2.56 -13.09
C VAL A 232 12.61 -3.80 -12.26
N LYS A 233 11.36 -4.27 -12.31
CA LYS A 233 10.91 -5.48 -11.62
C LYS A 233 10.01 -6.30 -12.51
N ALA A 234 10.06 -7.62 -12.34
CA ALA A 234 9.08 -8.55 -12.88
C ALA A 234 8.54 -9.39 -11.71
N GLN A 235 7.23 -9.42 -11.54
CA GLN A 235 6.56 -10.14 -10.46
C GLN A 235 5.45 -11.01 -11.01
N TYR A 236 5.31 -12.19 -10.47
CA TYR A 236 4.17 -13.07 -10.68
C TYR A 236 3.24 -12.98 -9.48
N PHE A 237 1.94 -12.89 -9.75
CA PHE A 237 0.89 -12.84 -8.74
C PHE A 237 -0.07 -14.00 -8.91
N ASN A 238 -0.52 -14.55 -7.79
CA ASN A 238 -1.54 -15.58 -7.75
C ASN A 238 -2.47 -15.32 -6.57
N PHE A 239 -3.68 -14.85 -6.89
CA PHE A 239 -4.75 -14.66 -5.91
C PHE A 239 -5.85 -15.67 -6.17
N GLY A 240 -6.10 -16.56 -5.25
CA GLY A 240 -7.28 -17.43 -5.31
C GLY A 240 -8.57 -16.63 -5.26
N GLN A 241 -9.66 -17.17 -5.80
CA GLN A 241 -10.94 -16.46 -5.95
C GLN A 241 -11.41 -15.76 -4.66
N TYR A 242 -11.33 -16.44 -3.53
CA TYR A 242 -11.81 -15.92 -2.25
C TYR A 242 -10.72 -15.24 -1.42
N MET A 243 -9.47 -15.29 -1.88
CA MET A 243 -8.37 -14.50 -1.34
C MET A 243 -7.95 -13.38 -2.32
N GLY A 244 -8.92 -12.78 -3.00
CA GLY A 244 -8.69 -11.59 -3.80
C GLY A 244 -8.15 -10.45 -2.95
N ALA A 245 -7.25 -9.66 -3.53
CA ALA A 245 -6.70 -8.50 -2.85
C ALA A 245 -7.81 -7.52 -2.50
N VAL A 246 -7.96 -7.24 -1.22
CA VAL A 246 -8.94 -6.26 -0.73
C VAL A 246 -8.45 -4.84 -1.02
N SER A 247 -7.18 -4.58 -0.77
CA SER A 247 -6.48 -3.34 -1.11
C SER A 247 -4.98 -3.62 -1.10
N SER A 248 -4.47 -4.19 -2.17
CA SER A 248 -3.04 -4.52 -2.30
C SER A 248 -2.19 -3.27 -2.53
N THR A 249 -0.93 -3.33 -2.12
CA THR A 249 0.09 -2.35 -2.52
C THR A 249 0.20 -2.24 -4.05
N TRP A 250 -0.02 -3.35 -4.75
CA TRP A 250 0.06 -3.40 -6.20
C TRP A 250 -1.33 -3.22 -6.81
N ASP A 251 -1.55 -2.07 -7.43
CA ASP A 251 -2.69 -1.86 -8.32
C ASP A 251 -2.45 -2.63 -9.60
N ILE A 252 -2.95 -3.84 -9.64
CA ILE A 252 -2.78 -4.70 -10.79
C ILE A 252 -3.96 -4.61 -11.74
N ALA A 253 -3.72 -5.04 -12.94
CA ALA A 253 -4.54 -5.00 -14.14
C ALA A 253 -6.02 -5.41 -13.99
N TYR A 254 -6.43 -5.96 -12.90
CA TYR A 254 -7.74 -6.57 -12.82
C TYR A 254 -8.90 -5.61 -12.53
N ASP A 255 -8.61 -4.40 -12.08
CA ASP A 255 -9.66 -3.42 -11.74
C ASP A 255 -10.05 -2.51 -12.90
N PHE A 256 -9.18 -2.37 -13.89
CA PHE A 256 -9.42 -1.46 -15.00
C PHE A 256 -10.15 -2.17 -16.16
N GLY A 257 -11.38 -1.79 -16.43
CA GLY A 257 -12.19 -2.31 -17.53
C GLY A 257 -12.66 -3.76 -17.40
N GLN A 258 -12.06 -4.53 -16.53
CA GLN A 258 -12.45 -5.91 -16.19
C GLN A 258 -12.46 -6.03 -14.67
N LYS A 259 -13.45 -6.68 -14.11
CA LYS A 259 -13.55 -6.85 -12.65
C LYS A 259 -13.33 -8.30 -12.24
N PRO A 260 -12.11 -8.83 -12.35
CA PRO A 260 -11.83 -10.22 -11.98
C PRO A 260 -11.74 -10.45 -10.47
N ALA A 261 -11.94 -9.43 -9.65
CA ALA A 261 -11.84 -9.50 -8.19
C ALA A 261 -12.68 -10.65 -7.59
N PHE A 262 -13.82 -10.99 -8.18
CA PHE A 262 -14.66 -12.12 -7.79
C PHE A 262 -14.14 -13.49 -8.22
N HIS A 263 -13.18 -13.51 -9.12
CA HIS A 263 -12.73 -14.73 -9.77
C HIS A 263 -11.28 -15.03 -9.48
N GLY A 264 -10.65 -14.23 -8.61
CA GLY A 264 -9.23 -14.31 -8.39
C GLY A 264 -8.43 -13.86 -9.61
N PHE A 265 -7.13 -13.93 -9.49
CA PHE A 265 -6.22 -13.40 -10.51
C PHE A 265 -4.89 -14.13 -10.45
N LYS A 266 -4.31 -14.44 -11.60
CA LYS A 266 -2.93 -14.89 -11.71
C LYS A 266 -2.28 -14.40 -12.99
N GLY A 267 -1.03 -14.00 -12.89
CA GLY A 267 -0.25 -13.52 -14.02
C GLY A 267 0.88 -12.61 -13.65
N TRP A 268 1.40 -11.90 -14.63
CA TRP A 268 2.63 -11.14 -14.56
C TRP A 268 2.40 -9.64 -14.53
N LEU A 269 3.25 -8.94 -13.77
CA LEU A 269 3.39 -7.50 -13.78
C LEU A 269 4.87 -7.14 -13.92
N ALA A 270 5.19 -6.35 -14.95
CA ALA A 270 6.48 -5.68 -15.08
C ALA A 270 6.32 -4.23 -14.64
N THR A 271 7.28 -3.73 -13.88
CA THR A 271 7.31 -2.34 -13.39
C THR A 271 8.66 -1.72 -13.67
N ALA A 272 8.67 -0.48 -14.14
CA ALA A 272 9.88 0.31 -14.32
C ALA A 272 9.71 1.69 -13.69
N ASN A 273 10.70 2.11 -12.91
CA ASN A 273 10.74 3.42 -12.26
C ASN A 273 11.95 4.22 -12.75
N TYR A 274 11.74 5.51 -12.98
CA TYR A 274 12.80 6.44 -13.33
C TYR A 274 12.57 7.82 -12.69
N ALA A 275 13.57 8.34 -12.00
CA ALA A 275 13.53 9.71 -11.46
C ALA A 275 13.93 10.70 -12.56
N LEU A 276 12.95 11.38 -13.15
CA LEU A 276 13.15 12.35 -14.21
C LEU A 276 13.89 13.61 -13.74
N GLN A 277 13.59 14.01 -12.50
CA GLN A 277 14.21 15.10 -11.78
C GLN A 277 14.19 14.74 -10.28
N ASP A 278 14.86 15.54 -9.46
CA ASP A 278 14.74 15.39 -8.01
C ASP A 278 13.27 15.54 -7.62
N ASN A 279 12.75 14.56 -6.88
CA ASN A 279 11.36 14.46 -6.42
C ASN A 279 10.29 14.31 -7.51
N VAL A 280 10.70 13.97 -8.73
CA VAL A 280 9.80 13.72 -9.86
C VAL A 280 10.08 12.32 -10.42
N GLY A 281 9.13 11.41 -10.22
CA GLY A 281 9.24 10.02 -10.62
C GLY A 281 8.25 9.62 -11.71
N LEU A 282 8.72 8.82 -12.65
CA LEU A 282 7.92 8.15 -13.66
C LEU A 282 7.87 6.65 -13.31
N THR A 283 6.68 6.08 -13.27
CA THR A 283 6.49 4.64 -13.09
C THR A 283 5.65 4.10 -14.23
N ALA A 284 6.15 3.06 -14.88
CA ALA A 284 5.43 2.35 -15.93
C ALA A 284 5.09 0.93 -15.45
N TYR A 285 3.86 0.50 -15.70
CA TYR A 285 3.34 -0.83 -15.36
C TYR A 285 2.88 -1.53 -16.63
N TYR A 286 3.22 -2.80 -16.75
CA TYR A 286 2.75 -3.66 -17.82
C TYR A 286 2.29 -5.00 -17.24
N GLY A 287 0.96 -5.20 -17.24
CA GLY A 287 0.34 -6.48 -16.86
C GLY A 287 0.14 -7.35 -18.09
N PHE A 288 0.64 -8.56 -18.07
CA PHE A 288 0.59 -9.46 -19.23
C PHE A 288 0.42 -10.92 -18.83
N ASN A 289 -0.13 -11.70 -19.74
CA ASN A 289 -0.39 -13.11 -19.54
C ASN A 289 -1.20 -13.41 -18.28
N ASN A 290 -2.25 -12.64 -18.08
CA ASN A 290 -3.10 -12.68 -16.89
C ASN A 290 -4.37 -13.47 -17.19
N LYS A 291 -4.90 -14.15 -16.18
CA LYS A 291 -6.17 -14.85 -16.20
C LYS A 291 -6.84 -14.86 -14.83
N THR A 292 -8.13 -15.16 -14.82
CA THR A 292 -8.87 -15.41 -13.58
C THR A 292 -8.32 -16.64 -12.85
N ASN A 293 -8.63 -16.79 -11.57
CA ASN A 293 -8.22 -17.92 -10.74
C ASN A 293 -9.43 -18.44 -9.94
N LYS A 294 -10.41 -18.92 -10.68
CA LYS A 294 -11.71 -19.37 -10.15
C LYS A 294 -11.58 -20.64 -9.32
N ALA A 295 -12.43 -20.75 -8.31
CA ALA A 295 -12.58 -21.97 -7.51
C ALA A 295 -13.19 -23.12 -8.33
N THR A 296 -14.09 -22.79 -9.27
CA THR A 296 -14.78 -23.74 -10.14
C THR A 296 -14.90 -23.17 -11.56
N GLY A 297 -14.95 -24.04 -12.55
CA GLY A 297 -15.11 -23.64 -13.95
C GLY A 297 -13.78 -23.28 -14.63
N THR A 298 -13.90 -22.78 -15.86
CA THR A 298 -12.74 -22.41 -16.69
C THR A 298 -12.30 -21.00 -16.38
N ASN A 299 -10.99 -20.79 -16.32
CA ASN A 299 -10.40 -19.47 -16.15
C ASN A 299 -10.41 -18.69 -17.47
N ASP A 300 -10.75 -17.41 -17.39
CA ASP A 300 -10.80 -16.50 -18.52
C ASP A 300 -9.45 -15.77 -18.66
N LYS A 301 -9.01 -15.59 -19.90
CA LYS A 301 -7.86 -14.75 -20.22
C LYS A 301 -8.25 -13.29 -19.99
N LEU A 302 -7.38 -12.55 -19.30
CA LEU A 302 -7.52 -11.10 -19.10
C LEU A 302 -6.63 -10.34 -20.11
N SER A 303 -7.11 -9.21 -20.56
CA SER A 303 -6.37 -8.33 -21.47
C SER A 303 -5.13 -7.77 -20.80
N ASN A 304 -4.11 -7.46 -21.59
CA ASN A 304 -2.93 -6.77 -21.12
C ASN A 304 -3.29 -5.39 -20.56
N TYR A 305 -2.58 -4.99 -19.53
CA TYR A 305 -2.80 -3.75 -18.81
C TYR A 305 -1.59 -2.85 -18.91
N TYR A 306 -1.85 -1.56 -19.14
CA TYR A 306 -0.84 -0.53 -19.26
C TYR A 306 -1.18 0.61 -18.31
N ARG A 307 -0.18 1.08 -17.58
CA ARG A 307 -0.32 2.24 -16.71
C ARG A 307 0.98 3.02 -16.68
N VAL A 308 0.87 4.34 -16.67
CA VAL A 308 2.00 5.24 -16.46
C VAL A 308 1.61 6.29 -15.44
N ASP A 309 2.41 6.41 -14.39
CA ASP A 309 2.24 7.41 -13.34
C ASP A 309 3.37 8.43 -13.43
N LEU A 310 3.01 9.70 -13.31
CA LEU A 310 3.94 10.80 -13.07
C LEU A 310 3.69 11.31 -11.65
N ASN A 311 4.69 11.19 -10.78
CA ASN A 311 4.59 11.51 -9.36
C ASN A 311 5.48 12.68 -9.00
N TYR A 312 4.90 13.69 -8.40
CA TYR A 312 5.59 14.86 -7.85
C TYR A 312 5.50 14.81 -6.32
N GLN A 313 6.62 14.98 -5.65
CA GLN A 313 6.73 14.97 -4.19
C GLN A 313 7.28 16.31 -3.70
N PHE A 314 6.71 16.84 -2.65
CA PHE A 314 7.20 18.07 -2.02
C PHE A 314 7.10 18.05 -0.50
#